data_467325eaa6f608fe15698577d6bad6b9
#
_entry.id   467325eaa6f608fe15698577d6bad6b9
#
_cell.length_a   1.000
_cell.length_b   1.000
_cell.length_c   1.000
_cell.angle_alpha   90.00
_cell.angle_beta   90.00
_cell.angle_gamma   90.00
#
_symmetry.space_group_name_H-M   'P 1'
#
loop_
_entity.id
_entity.type
_entity.pdbx_description
1 polymer ?
#
loop_
_entity_poly.entity_id
_entity_poly.type
_entity_poly.pdbx_seq_one_letter_code
_entity_poly.pdbx_strand_id
1 'polypeptide(L)'
;IGRILTSMWMPLGVEQSLLINFIFVGGTVLLFYVFFTAIIHYYESILRFFLKYFWLFFILLGGILYGGYAVYQNTQTQFLPDLDEGSFLLMPTSMPHSGMEENMRNMRLLDMAVTAIPEIKTVVGKLGRVESPLDPAPISMFENVIMYKPEYRKKKKGRRMRFAVNEEGEFQRDSQGNLIPHQNGQYFRNWRPEIQSPDDISQEISKATSSLPGLTGAPKLQNNETRLVMLQKGMRAPMGIKDRG
;
A
#
# COMPACT_ATOMS: atom_id res chain seq x y z
N ILE A 1 17.86 22.06 9.66
CA ILE A 1 17.97 20.83 8.86
C ILE A 1 17.38 19.64 9.66
N GLY A 2 17.84 19.33 10.89
CA GLY A 2 17.37 18.20 11.69
C GLY A 2 15.86 18.16 11.91
N ARG A 3 15.21 19.30 12.18
CA ARG A 3 13.76 19.41 12.38
C ARG A 3 12.98 19.11 11.10
N ILE A 4 13.49 19.52 9.93
CA ILE A 4 12.88 19.22 8.62
C ILE A 4 13.04 17.73 8.31
N LEU A 5 14.24 17.19 8.51
CA LEU A 5 14.51 15.77 8.28
C LEU A 5 13.60 14.89 9.16
N THR A 6 13.47 15.22 10.44
CA THR A 6 12.61 14.49 11.39
C THR A 6 11.12 14.58 11.04
N SER A 7 10.67 15.73 10.50
CA SER A 7 9.26 15.90 10.13
C SER A 7 8.87 15.19 8.84
N MET A 8 9.83 14.96 7.94
CA MET A 8 9.62 14.28 6.66
C MET A 8 9.92 12.78 6.74
N TRP A 9 11.00 12.42 7.42
CA TRP A 9 11.41 11.04 7.63
C TRP A 9 11.18 10.67 9.10
N MET A 10 10.14 9.91 9.38
CA MET A 10 9.78 9.43 10.72
C MET A 10 10.23 7.97 10.89
N PRO A 11 11.51 7.70 11.14
CA PRO A 11 12.07 6.34 11.09
C PRO A 11 11.47 5.40 12.15
N LEU A 12 11.01 5.95 13.29
CA LEU A 12 10.33 5.18 14.34
C LEU A 12 8.81 5.17 14.19
N GLY A 13 8.31 5.63 13.03
CA GLY A 13 6.88 5.68 12.72
C GLY A 13 6.18 6.95 13.17
N VAL A 14 4.99 7.16 12.60
CA VAL A 14 4.14 8.34 12.86
C VAL A 14 3.48 8.33 14.23
N GLU A 15 3.52 7.19 14.92
CA GLU A 15 2.94 7.02 16.27
C GLU A 15 3.82 7.62 17.35
N GLN A 16 5.13 7.60 17.14
CA GLN A 16 6.09 8.14 18.11
C GLN A 16 6.10 9.66 18.11
N SER A 17 6.43 10.24 19.27
CA SER A 17 6.51 11.69 19.39
C SER A 17 7.59 12.25 18.45
N LEU A 18 7.39 13.48 17.99
CA LEU A 18 8.37 14.17 17.14
C LEU A 18 9.73 14.30 17.84
N LEU A 19 9.74 14.40 19.16
CA LEU A 19 10.95 14.50 19.97
C LEU A 19 11.75 13.19 19.95
N ILE A 20 11.09 12.03 20.07
CA ILE A 20 11.75 10.73 20.01
C ILE A 20 12.36 10.49 18.61
N ASN A 21 11.61 10.79 17.56
CA ASN A 21 12.14 10.74 16.19
C ASN A 21 13.32 11.70 15.99
N PHE A 22 13.29 12.90 16.62
CA PHE A 22 14.39 13.87 16.55
C PHE A 22 15.64 13.36 17.27
N ILE A 23 15.49 12.77 18.46
CA ILE A 23 16.61 12.14 19.20
C ILE A 23 17.22 11.00 18.41
N PHE A 24 16.38 10.16 17.80
CA PHE A 24 16.87 9.04 16.98
C PHE A 24 17.65 9.52 15.77
N VAL A 25 17.12 10.48 15.01
CA VAL A 25 17.81 11.05 13.84
C VAL A 25 19.09 11.77 14.26
N GLY A 26 19.02 12.56 15.34
CA GLY A 26 20.20 13.25 15.89
C GLY A 26 21.28 12.29 16.38
N GLY A 27 20.87 11.23 17.09
CA GLY A 27 21.76 10.16 17.55
C GLY A 27 22.40 9.39 16.39
N THR A 28 21.65 9.10 15.35
CA THR A 28 22.16 8.44 14.14
C THR A 28 23.20 9.33 13.43
N VAL A 29 22.90 10.62 13.25
CA VAL A 29 23.85 11.57 12.63
C VAL A 29 25.12 11.72 13.49
N LEU A 30 24.98 11.82 14.82
CA LEU A 30 26.08 11.90 15.75
C LEU A 30 26.95 10.61 15.68
N LEU A 31 26.33 9.46 15.64
CA LEU A 31 27.02 8.17 15.53
C LEU A 31 27.88 8.11 14.25
N PHE A 32 27.31 8.51 13.11
CA PHE A 32 28.07 8.60 11.86
C PHE A 32 29.21 9.61 11.96
N TYR A 33 28.97 10.80 12.56
CA TYR A 33 29.99 11.80 12.73
C TYR A 33 31.15 11.28 13.58
N VAL A 34 30.86 10.66 14.74
CA VAL A 34 31.89 10.07 15.62
C VAL A 34 32.63 8.93 14.91
N PHE A 35 31.90 8.08 14.17
CA PHE A 35 32.49 6.99 13.41
C PHE A 35 33.49 7.47 12.35
N PHE A 36 33.09 8.47 11.54
CA PHE A 36 34.01 9.03 10.54
C PHE A 36 35.20 9.78 11.16
N THR A 37 34.96 10.52 12.25
CA THR A 37 36.04 11.20 12.98
C THR A 37 37.02 10.19 13.56
N ALA A 38 36.55 9.08 14.10
CA ALA A 38 37.38 8.00 14.59
C ALA A 38 38.22 7.35 13.45
N ILE A 39 37.59 7.08 12.29
CA ILE A 39 38.32 6.58 11.13
C ILE A 39 39.43 7.54 10.70
N ILE A 40 39.15 8.83 10.60
CA ILE A 40 40.13 9.85 10.23
C ILE A 40 41.26 9.91 11.25
N HIS A 41 40.91 9.85 12.54
CA HIS A 41 41.92 9.91 13.62
C HIS A 41 42.85 8.67 13.61
N TYR A 42 42.28 7.48 13.43
CA TYR A 42 43.02 6.21 13.42
C TYR A 42 43.46 5.75 12.03
N TYR A 43 43.25 6.57 10.99
CA TYR A 43 43.50 6.21 9.59
C TYR A 43 44.89 5.60 9.36
N GLU A 44 45.92 6.24 9.89
CA GLU A 44 47.29 5.79 9.71
C GLU A 44 47.55 4.39 10.33
N SER A 45 47.02 4.18 11.53
CA SER A 45 47.13 2.87 12.23
C SER A 45 46.39 1.75 11.51
N ILE A 46 45.16 2.06 11.04
CA ILE A 46 44.32 1.14 10.26
C ILE A 46 45.04 0.79 8.93
N LEU A 47 45.59 1.80 8.25
CA LEU A 47 46.29 1.59 7.00
C LEU A 47 47.53 0.73 7.18
N ARG A 48 48.36 1.03 8.18
CA ARG A 48 49.58 0.23 8.52
C ARG A 48 49.22 -1.21 8.87
N PHE A 49 48.09 -1.43 9.60
CA PHE A 49 47.62 -2.76 9.94
C PHE A 49 47.22 -3.56 8.69
N PHE A 50 46.41 -3.00 7.77
CA PHE A 50 46.00 -3.66 6.56
C PHE A 50 47.18 -3.87 5.55
N LEU A 51 48.13 -2.97 5.49
CA LEU A 51 49.35 -3.17 4.68
C LEU A 51 50.22 -4.31 5.22
N LYS A 52 50.30 -4.42 6.54
CA LYS A 52 51.06 -5.53 7.17
C LYS A 52 50.36 -6.88 6.98
N TYR A 53 49.02 -6.90 7.04
CA TYR A 53 48.21 -8.11 6.92
C TYR A 53 47.28 -8.01 5.70
N PHE A 54 47.88 -7.84 4.50
CA PHE A 54 47.10 -7.59 3.27
C PHE A 54 46.04 -8.66 2.95
N TRP A 55 46.32 -9.92 3.29
CA TRP A 55 45.38 -11.02 3.08
C TRP A 55 44.10 -10.87 3.91
N LEU A 56 44.17 -10.24 5.09
CA LEU A 56 43.01 -9.96 5.92
C LEU A 56 42.06 -8.94 5.27
N PHE A 57 42.66 -7.99 4.54
CA PHE A 57 41.86 -7.04 3.72
C PHE A 57 41.08 -7.78 2.63
N PHE A 58 41.69 -8.75 1.94
CA PHE A 58 40.98 -9.52 0.91
C PHE A 58 39.88 -10.44 1.50
N ILE A 59 40.11 -11.00 2.67
CA ILE A 59 39.07 -11.76 3.38
C ILE A 59 37.89 -10.86 3.75
N LEU A 60 38.16 -9.66 4.28
CA LEU A 60 37.11 -8.69 4.61
C LEU A 60 36.35 -8.28 3.35
N LEU A 61 37.03 -7.96 2.28
CA LEU A 61 36.43 -7.60 0.99
C LEU A 61 35.57 -8.74 0.44
N GLY A 62 36.12 -9.97 0.45
CA GLY A 62 35.39 -11.17 0.04
C GLY A 62 34.13 -11.41 0.88
N GLY A 63 34.21 -11.20 2.20
CA GLY A 63 33.07 -11.28 3.11
C GLY A 63 31.97 -10.24 2.78
N ILE A 64 32.35 -9.01 2.49
CA ILE A 64 31.42 -7.95 2.09
C ILE A 64 30.74 -8.29 0.76
N LEU A 65 31.53 -8.74 -0.24
CA LEU A 65 31.01 -9.15 -1.55
C LEU A 65 30.06 -10.36 -1.44
N TYR A 66 30.44 -11.35 -0.64
CA TYR A 66 29.57 -12.51 -0.38
C TYR A 66 28.28 -12.10 0.34
N GLY A 67 28.38 -11.25 1.37
CA GLY A 67 27.20 -10.71 2.07
C GLY A 67 26.28 -9.92 1.12
N GLY A 68 26.86 -9.06 0.27
CA GLY A 68 26.13 -8.34 -0.75
C GLY A 68 25.43 -9.28 -1.76
N TYR A 69 26.11 -10.33 -2.18
CA TYR A 69 25.53 -11.35 -3.07
C TYR A 69 24.41 -12.13 -2.38
N ALA A 70 24.58 -12.51 -1.11
CA ALA A 70 23.53 -13.19 -0.35
C ALA A 70 22.28 -12.32 -0.16
N VAL A 71 22.44 -11.04 0.11
CA VAL A 71 21.34 -10.08 0.18
C VAL A 71 20.65 -9.97 -1.19
N TYR A 72 21.44 -9.84 -2.27
CA TYR A 72 20.88 -9.77 -3.63
C TYR A 72 20.05 -11.00 -3.99
N GLN A 73 20.53 -12.21 -3.67
CA GLN A 73 19.81 -13.46 -3.93
C GLN A 73 18.49 -13.57 -3.15
N ASN A 74 18.46 -13.02 -1.93
CA ASN A 74 17.26 -13.06 -1.08
C ASN A 74 16.32 -11.87 -1.33
N THR A 75 16.73 -10.89 -2.14
CA THR A 75 15.89 -9.74 -2.48
C THR A 75 14.99 -10.12 -3.66
N GLN A 76 13.69 -10.11 -3.42
CA GLN A 76 12.70 -10.33 -4.49
C GLN A 76 12.74 -9.14 -5.45
N THR A 77 12.90 -9.45 -6.74
CA THR A 77 12.81 -8.45 -7.80
C THR A 77 11.36 -8.40 -8.29
N GLN A 78 10.68 -7.31 -8.00
CA GLN A 78 9.35 -7.02 -8.53
C GLN A 78 9.45 -5.85 -9.51
N PHE A 79 8.73 -5.96 -10.63
CA PHE A 79 8.67 -4.87 -11.62
C PHE A 79 7.98 -3.63 -11.05
N LEU A 80 6.94 -3.85 -10.23
CA LEU A 80 6.23 -2.83 -9.47
C LEU A 80 6.02 -3.36 -8.05
N PRO A 81 6.42 -2.61 -7.02
CA PRO A 81 6.09 -2.99 -5.65
C PRO A 81 4.56 -2.94 -5.46
N ASP A 82 4.03 -3.84 -4.61
CA ASP A 82 2.63 -3.83 -4.23
C ASP A 82 2.31 -2.49 -3.54
N LEU A 83 1.65 -1.60 -4.27
CA LEU A 83 1.23 -0.30 -3.78
C LEU A 83 -0.18 -0.39 -3.21
N ASP A 84 -0.36 0.00 -1.96
CA ASP A 84 -1.69 0.22 -1.41
C ASP A 84 -2.24 1.58 -1.89
N GLU A 85 -3.04 1.55 -2.94
CA GLU A 85 -3.65 2.74 -3.55
C GLU A 85 -4.90 3.23 -2.81
N GLY A 86 -5.35 2.52 -1.76
CA GLY A 86 -6.62 2.82 -1.07
C GLY A 86 -7.85 2.55 -1.93
N SER A 87 -7.68 1.86 -3.06
CA SER A 87 -8.76 1.51 -4.00
C SER A 87 -8.49 0.21 -4.72
N PHE A 88 -9.55 -0.49 -5.10
CA PHE A 88 -9.51 -1.65 -5.97
C PHE A 88 -10.26 -1.38 -7.27
N LEU A 89 -9.82 -2.02 -8.33
CA LEU A 89 -10.53 -2.10 -9.60
C LEU A 89 -11.14 -3.49 -9.72
N LEU A 90 -12.46 -3.57 -9.76
CA LEU A 90 -13.22 -4.80 -9.96
C LEU A 90 -13.81 -4.80 -11.37
N MET A 91 -13.49 -5.79 -12.17
CA MET A 91 -13.88 -5.86 -13.57
C MET A 91 -14.64 -7.16 -13.89
N PRO A 92 -15.84 -7.39 -13.32
CA PRO A 92 -16.66 -8.54 -13.68
C PRO A 92 -17.22 -8.38 -15.10
N THR A 93 -17.58 -9.48 -15.70
CA THR A 93 -18.29 -9.49 -16.98
C THR A 93 -19.64 -10.18 -16.80
N SER A 94 -20.66 -9.66 -17.46
CA SER A 94 -21.95 -10.31 -17.58
C SER A 94 -21.97 -11.29 -18.77
N MET A 95 -23.07 -12.02 -18.92
CA MET A 95 -23.29 -12.90 -20.07
C MET A 95 -23.17 -12.10 -21.37
N PRO A 96 -22.49 -12.64 -22.42
CA PRO A 96 -22.23 -11.91 -23.66
C PRO A 96 -23.48 -11.36 -24.38
N HIS A 97 -24.63 -11.98 -24.14
CA HIS A 97 -25.91 -11.60 -24.77
C HIS A 97 -26.83 -10.79 -23.85
N SER A 98 -26.33 -10.34 -22.68
CA SER A 98 -27.11 -9.51 -21.75
C SER A 98 -27.42 -8.16 -22.38
N GLY A 99 -28.68 -7.74 -22.30
CA GLY A 99 -29.11 -6.42 -22.75
C GLY A 99 -28.66 -5.33 -21.77
N MET A 100 -28.75 -4.06 -22.21
CA MET A 100 -28.35 -2.89 -21.42
C MET A 100 -29.10 -2.82 -20.07
N GLU A 101 -30.40 -3.09 -20.08
CA GLU A 101 -31.22 -3.03 -18.87
C GLU A 101 -30.80 -4.08 -17.82
N GLU A 102 -30.53 -5.30 -18.27
CA GLU A 102 -30.04 -6.38 -17.43
C GLU A 102 -28.65 -6.03 -16.86
N ASN A 103 -27.76 -5.51 -17.68
CA ASN A 103 -26.44 -5.08 -17.25
C ASN A 103 -26.50 -3.94 -16.23
N MET A 104 -27.39 -2.97 -16.41
CA MET A 104 -27.63 -1.90 -15.42
C MET A 104 -28.18 -2.46 -14.10
N ARG A 105 -29.06 -3.44 -14.15
CA ARG A 105 -29.60 -4.12 -12.96
C ARG A 105 -28.49 -4.86 -12.22
N ASN A 106 -27.68 -5.62 -12.94
CA ASN A 106 -26.57 -6.38 -12.37
C ASN A 106 -25.51 -5.46 -11.76
N MET A 107 -25.20 -4.33 -12.39
CA MET A 107 -24.31 -3.33 -11.85
C MET A 107 -24.83 -2.72 -10.53
N ARG A 108 -26.13 -2.36 -10.49
CA ARG A 108 -26.73 -1.85 -9.26
C ARG A 108 -26.66 -2.87 -8.12
N LEU A 109 -26.95 -4.13 -8.39
CA LEU A 109 -26.84 -5.21 -7.41
C LEU A 109 -25.40 -5.38 -6.91
N LEU A 110 -24.43 -5.31 -7.82
CA LEU A 110 -23.00 -5.35 -7.51
C LEU A 110 -22.59 -4.18 -6.60
N ASP A 111 -22.94 -2.96 -6.98
CA ASP A 111 -22.62 -1.76 -6.21
C ASP A 111 -23.27 -1.79 -4.81
N MET A 112 -24.51 -2.26 -4.72
CA MET A 112 -25.20 -2.42 -3.43
C MET A 112 -24.52 -3.46 -2.54
N ALA A 113 -24.15 -4.63 -3.10
CA ALA A 113 -23.49 -5.69 -2.36
C ALA A 113 -22.12 -5.26 -1.82
N VAL A 114 -21.35 -4.56 -2.65
CA VAL A 114 -20.03 -4.06 -2.24
C VAL A 114 -20.14 -2.91 -1.25
N THR A 115 -21.08 -1.98 -1.44
CA THR A 115 -21.30 -0.84 -0.53
C THR A 115 -21.77 -1.29 0.86
N ALA A 116 -22.39 -2.47 0.97
CA ALA A 116 -22.82 -3.03 2.26
C ALA A 116 -21.63 -3.43 3.16
N ILE A 117 -20.41 -3.56 2.62
CA ILE A 117 -19.20 -3.89 3.38
C ILE A 117 -18.76 -2.65 4.19
N PRO A 118 -18.63 -2.73 5.52
CA PRO A 118 -18.37 -1.57 6.40
C PRO A 118 -17.06 -0.82 6.09
N GLU A 119 -16.04 -1.53 5.57
CA GLU A 119 -14.74 -0.99 5.21
C GLU A 119 -14.79 -0.17 3.93
N ILE A 120 -15.80 -0.33 3.10
CA ILE A 120 -15.93 0.39 1.85
C ILE A 120 -16.41 1.82 2.11
N LYS A 121 -15.80 2.77 1.41
CA LYS A 121 -16.13 4.18 1.47
C LYS A 121 -17.05 4.60 0.32
N THR A 122 -16.72 4.18 -0.89
CA THR A 122 -17.43 4.58 -2.11
C THR A 122 -17.19 3.54 -3.18
N VAL A 123 -18.23 3.24 -3.95
CA VAL A 123 -18.15 2.41 -5.16
C VAL A 123 -18.64 3.26 -6.32
N VAL A 124 -17.90 3.24 -7.42
CA VAL A 124 -18.30 3.90 -8.67
C VAL A 124 -18.16 2.90 -9.80
N GLY A 125 -19.29 2.48 -10.35
CA GLY A 125 -19.34 1.55 -11.47
C GLY A 125 -19.45 2.28 -12.81
N LYS A 126 -18.69 1.79 -13.80
CA LYS A 126 -18.78 2.16 -15.21
C LYS A 126 -19.27 0.95 -15.99
N LEU A 127 -20.31 1.13 -16.79
CA LEU A 127 -20.89 0.12 -17.66
C LEU A 127 -20.51 0.40 -19.10
N GLY A 128 -19.89 -0.58 -19.72
CA GLY A 128 -19.59 -0.54 -21.14
C GLY A 128 -18.47 0.42 -21.53
N ARG A 129 -18.45 0.79 -22.79
CA ARG A 129 -17.39 1.54 -23.48
C ARG A 129 -17.57 3.04 -23.33
N VAL A 130 -16.47 3.75 -23.17
CA VAL A 130 -16.39 5.21 -23.40
C VAL A 130 -16.09 5.46 -24.88
N GLU A 131 -16.56 6.59 -25.44
CA GLU A 131 -16.17 7.02 -26.79
C GLU A 131 -14.67 7.40 -26.83
N SER A 132 -13.83 6.38 -26.86
CA SER A 132 -12.38 6.53 -26.95
C SER A 132 -11.80 5.36 -27.75
N PRO A 133 -10.87 5.59 -28.65
CA PRO A 133 -10.17 4.51 -29.36
C PRO A 133 -9.30 3.64 -28.43
N LEU A 134 -9.03 4.12 -27.21
CA LEU A 134 -8.20 3.42 -26.23
C LEU A 134 -9.01 2.49 -25.29
N ASP A 135 -10.35 2.51 -25.36
CA ASP A 135 -11.21 1.69 -24.51
C ASP A 135 -11.91 0.59 -25.32
N PRO A 136 -11.37 -0.63 -25.35
CA PRO A 136 -11.96 -1.75 -26.11
C PRO A 136 -13.09 -2.47 -25.36
N ALA A 137 -13.54 -1.96 -24.21
CA ALA A 137 -14.47 -2.67 -23.32
C ALA A 137 -15.84 -2.89 -24.00
N PRO A 138 -16.36 -4.14 -24.05
CA PRO A 138 -17.72 -4.41 -24.54
C PRO A 138 -18.76 -3.97 -23.48
N ILE A 139 -20.02 -3.88 -23.91
CA ILE A 139 -21.17 -3.54 -23.03
C ILE A 139 -21.32 -4.51 -21.85
N SER A 140 -20.88 -5.76 -22.00
CA SER A 140 -20.93 -6.78 -20.95
C SER A 140 -19.81 -6.66 -19.91
N MET A 141 -18.87 -5.73 -20.06
CA MET A 141 -17.76 -5.54 -19.14
C MET A 141 -18.06 -4.36 -18.21
N PHE A 142 -17.90 -4.62 -16.91
CA PHE A 142 -18.06 -3.60 -15.88
C PHE A 142 -16.69 -3.19 -15.37
N GLU A 143 -16.53 -1.93 -15.02
CA GLU A 143 -15.36 -1.39 -14.35
C GLU A 143 -15.81 -0.65 -13.09
N ASN A 144 -15.65 -1.27 -11.92
CA ASN A 144 -16.03 -0.69 -10.65
C ASN A 144 -14.79 -0.26 -9.88
N VAL A 145 -14.65 1.02 -9.64
CA VAL A 145 -13.62 1.57 -8.75
C VAL A 145 -14.18 1.57 -7.34
N ILE A 146 -13.57 0.79 -6.47
CA ILE A 146 -13.98 0.59 -5.08
C ILE A 146 -12.95 1.27 -4.20
N MET A 147 -13.34 2.35 -3.52
CA MET A 147 -12.49 3.03 -2.55
C MET A 147 -12.81 2.51 -1.16
N TYR A 148 -11.80 2.10 -0.39
CA TYR A 148 -11.98 1.69 0.99
C TYR A 148 -11.47 2.72 1.99
N LYS A 149 -11.96 2.62 3.23
CA LYS A 149 -11.58 3.50 4.33
C LYS A 149 -10.16 3.16 4.78
N PRO A 150 -9.30 4.15 5.08
CA PRO A 150 -8.02 3.85 5.70
C PRO A 150 -8.24 3.19 7.07
N GLU A 151 -7.36 2.26 7.46
CA GLU A 151 -7.45 1.54 8.72
C GLU A 151 -7.61 2.50 9.91
N TYR A 152 -6.79 3.54 9.96
CA TYR A 152 -6.87 4.60 10.98
C TYR A 152 -7.11 5.95 10.34
N ARG A 153 -7.84 6.84 11.03
CA ARG A 153 -8.01 8.22 10.60
C ARG A 153 -6.68 8.97 10.72
N LYS A 154 -6.26 9.65 9.63
CA LYS A 154 -5.01 10.40 9.54
C LYS A 154 -5.29 11.90 9.43
N LYS A 155 -4.43 12.72 10.04
CA LYS A 155 -4.38 14.19 9.79
C LYS A 155 -3.83 14.45 8.38
N LYS A 156 -4.03 15.66 7.84
CA LYS A 156 -3.47 16.09 6.54
C LYS A 156 -1.96 15.85 6.38
N LYS A 157 -1.22 15.75 7.48
CA LYS A 157 0.24 15.46 7.50
C LYS A 157 0.57 13.98 7.71
N GLY A 158 -0.36 13.05 7.49
CA GLY A 158 -0.14 11.61 7.57
C GLY A 158 -0.16 11.00 8.99
N ARG A 159 -0.16 11.80 10.06
CA ARG A 159 -0.22 11.29 11.44
C ARG A 159 -1.58 10.71 11.77
N ARG A 160 -1.61 9.56 12.45
CA ARG A 160 -2.85 8.98 12.98
C ARG A 160 -3.48 9.93 13.99
N MET A 161 -4.81 10.06 13.94
CA MET A 161 -5.60 10.88 14.87
C MET A 161 -6.01 10.05 16.08
N ARG A 162 -5.89 10.66 17.26
CA ARG A 162 -6.43 10.10 18.51
C ARG A 162 -7.75 10.78 18.83
N PHE A 163 -8.65 10.03 19.47
CA PHE A 163 -10.00 10.47 19.82
C PHE A 163 -10.26 10.21 21.30
N ALA A 164 -11.11 11.06 21.89
CA ALA A 164 -11.50 10.93 23.28
C ALA A 164 -12.25 9.63 23.53
N VAL A 165 -11.95 8.97 24.63
CA VAL A 165 -12.65 7.81 25.15
C VAL A 165 -13.15 8.11 26.55
N ASN A 166 -14.27 7.50 26.95
CA ASN A 166 -14.78 7.54 28.32
C ASN A 166 -13.99 6.54 29.22
N GLU A 167 -14.34 6.48 30.50
CA GLU A 167 -13.71 5.56 31.46
C GLU A 167 -13.96 4.08 31.11
N GLU A 168 -15.00 3.79 30.33
CA GLU A 168 -15.37 2.45 29.86
C GLU A 168 -14.64 2.06 28.57
N GLY A 169 -13.83 2.97 27.98
CA GLY A 169 -13.08 2.73 26.75
C GLY A 169 -13.87 2.99 25.46
N GLU A 170 -15.08 3.53 25.54
CA GLU A 170 -15.90 3.86 24.37
C GLU A 170 -15.56 5.23 23.81
N PHE A 171 -15.59 5.35 22.48
CA PHE A 171 -15.28 6.60 21.79
C PHE A 171 -16.38 7.64 21.95
N GLN A 172 -16.02 8.82 22.46
CA GLN A 172 -16.92 9.93 22.60
C GLN A 172 -17.22 10.57 21.23
N ARG A 173 -18.51 10.92 21.06
CA ARG A 173 -19.01 11.57 19.85
C ARG A 173 -19.66 12.90 20.20
N ASP A 174 -19.58 13.85 19.25
CA ASP A 174 -20.31 15.11 19.36
C ASP A 174 -21.80 14.94 19.07
N SER A 175 -22.57 16.02 19.19
CA SER A 175 -24.00 16.05 18.90
C SER A 175 -24.35 15.68 17.44
N GLN A 176 -23.37 15.71 16.54
CA GLN A 176 -23.49 15.33 15.13
C GLN A 176 -23.02 13.89 14.85
N GLY A 177 -22.61 13.14 15.89
CA GLY A 177 -22.10 11.77 15.76
C GLY A 177 -20.64 11.64 15.36
N ASN A 178 -19.88 12.75 15.22
CA ASN A 178 -18.47 12.68 14.87
C ASN A 178 -17.61 12.39 16.10
N LEU A 179 -16.50 11.68 15.88
CA LEU A 179 -15.53 11.40 16.93
C LEU A 179 -14.82 12.68 17.39
N ILE A 180 -14.70 12.88 18.69
CA ILE A 180 -14.06 14.07 19.29
C ILE A 180 -12.53 13.88 19.30
N PRO A 181 -11.75 14.68 18.56
CA PRO A 181 -10.29 14.55 18.55
C PRO A 181 -9.70 14.91 19.92
N HIS A 182 -8.80 14.08 20.46
CA HIS A 182 -8.13 14.31 21.74
C HIS A 182 -6.67 13.88 21.67
N GLN A 183 -5.73 14.66 22.26
CA GLN A 183 -4.29 14.37 22.16
C GLN A 183 -3.87 13.10 22.91
N ASN A 184 -4.50 12.86 24.06
CA ASN A 184 -4.20 11.71 24.92
C ASN A 184 -5.22 10.56 24.75
N GLY A 185 -6.06 10.61 23.71
CA GLY A 185 -7.06 9.59 23.44
C GLY A 185 -6.49 8.35 22.75
N GLN A 186 -7.38 7.48 22.29
CA GLN A 186 -7.03 6.25 21.58
C GLN A 186 -7.18 6.42 20.07
N TYR A 187 -6.54 5.51 19.30
CA TYR A 187 -6.68 5.46 17.85
C TYR A 187 -7.99 4.77 17.49
N PHE A 188 -8.81 5.40 16.68
CA PHE A 188 -10.02 4.80 16.16
C PHE A 188 -9.71 4.02 14.88
N ARG A 189 -9.97 2.70 14.93
CA ARG A 189 -9.83 1.79 13.80
C ARG A 189 -11.14 1.76 13.02
N ASN A 190 -11.06 2.03 11.70
CA ASN A 190 -12.25 2.01 10.83
C ASN A 190 -12.61 0.60 10.36
N TRP A 191 -11.67 -0.35 10.43
CA TRP A 191 -11.87 -1.71 9.97
C TRP A 191 -12.33 -2.63 11.12
N ARG A 192 -13.10 -3.65 10.78
CA ARG A 192 -13.49 -4.70 11.73
C ARG A 192 -12.26 -5.44 12.26
N PRO A 193 -12.33 -6.06 13.44
CA PRO A 193 -11.18 -6.80 14.03
C PRO A 193 -10.65 -7.90 13.12
N GLU A 194 -11.52 -8.56 12.35
CA GLU A 194 -11.19 -9.66 11.45
C GLU A 194 -10.40 -9.21 10.23
N ILE A 195 -10.54 -7.94 9.84
CA ILE A 195 -9.88 -7.36 8.66
C ILE A 195 -8.55 -6.75 9.08
N GLN A 196 -7.45 -7.35 8.69
CA GLN A 196 -6.10 -6.89 9.05
C GLN A 196 -5.32 -6.27 7.89
N SER A 197 -5.70 -6.63 6.66
CA SER A 197 -5.02 -6.21 5.44
C SER A 197 -6.01 -5.77 4.36
N PRO A 198 -5.56 -5.02 3.34
CA PRO A 198 -6.37 -4.76 2.15
C PRO A 198 -6.79 -6.04 1.42
N ASP A 199 -6.01 -7.12 1.55
CA ASP A 199 -6.33 -8.40 0.95
C ASP A 199 -7.58 -9.04 1.58
N ASP A 200 -7.78 -8.87 2.88
CA ASP A 200 -8.98 -9.35 3.56
C ASP A 200 -10.22 -8.60 3.06
N ILE A 201 -10.11 -7.27 2.84
CA ILE A 201 -11.20 -6.49 2.23
C ILE A 201 -11.52 -7.03 0.83
N SER A 202 -10.48 -7.34 0.05
CA SER A 202 -10.66 -7.91 -1.29
C SER A 202 -11.36 -9.27 -1.26
N GLN A 203 -11.05 -10.12 -0.27
CA GLN A 203 -11.74 -11.40 -0.07
C GLN A 203 -13.21 -11.20 0.29
N GLU A 204 -13.54 -10.23 1.14
CA GLU A 204 -14.92 -9.88 1.47
C GLU A 204 -15.69 -9.37 0.24
N ILE A 205 -15.05 -8.55 -0.61
CA ILE A 205 -15.62 -8.13 -1.89
C ILE A 205 -15.88 -9.35 -2.77
N SER A 206 -14.92 -10.26 -2.89
CA SER A 206 -15.05 -11.48 -3.70
C SER A 206 -16.18 -12.38 -3.19
N LYS A 207 -16.34 -12.54 -1.88
CA LYS A 207 -17.47 -13.27 -1.28
C LYS A 207 -18.79 -12.62 -1.60
N ALA A 208 -18.91 -11.30 -1.41
CA ALA A 208 -20.14 -10.55 -1.67
C ALA A 208 -20.54 -10.63 -3.15
N THR A 209 -19.59 -10.60 -4.07
CA THR A 209 -19.84 -10.61 -5.51
C THR A 209 -20.06 -12.01 -6.08
N SER A 210 -19.46 -13.05 -5.50
CA SER A 210 -19.62 -14.44 -5.95
C SER A 210 -21.05 -14.96 -5.81
N SER A 211 -21.87 -14.38 -4.95
CA SER A 211 -23.27 -14.76 -4.76
C SER A 211 -24.22 -14.14 -5.81
N LEU A 212 -23.73 -13.21 -6.64
CA LEU A 212 -24.55 -12.51 -7.62
C LEU A 212 -24.67 -13.35 -8.91
N PRO A 213 -25.90 -13.74 -9.32
CA PRO A 213 -26.11 -14.50 -10.52
C PRO A 213 -25.85 -13.67 -11.76
N GLY A 214 -25.31 -14.31 -12.81
CA GLY A 214 -25.11 -13.68 -14.13
C GLY A 214 -23.83 -12.82 -14.24
N LEU A 215 -23.00 -12.77 -13.20
CA LEU A 215 -21.69 -12.12 -13.23
C LEU A 215 -20.57 -13.16 -13.08
N THR A 216 -19.48 -12.95 -13.81
CA THR A 216 -18.26 -13.75 -13.64
C THR A 216 -17.47 -13.21 -12.43
N GLY A 217 -16.76 -14.11 -11.73
CA GLY A 217 -15.78 -13.70 -10.73
C GLY A 217 -14.71 -12.83 -11.36
N ALA A 218 -14.41 -11.71 -10.73
CA ALA A 218 -13.36 -10.81 -11.18
C ALA A 218 -12.14 -10.93 -10.26
N PRO A 219 -10.91 -10.96 -10.83
CA PRO A 219 -9.70 -10.93 -10.02
C PRO A 219 -9.57 -9.57 -9.32
N LYS A 220 -8.85 -9.57 -8.19
CA LYS A 220 -8.40 -8.36 -7.54
C LYS A 220 -7.40 -7.65 -8.45
N LEU A 221 -7.64 -6.38 -8.73
CA LEU A 221 -6.77 -5.54 -9.52
C LEU A 221 -6.53 -4.22 -8.78
N GLN A 222 -5.30 -3.72 -8.87
CA GLN A 222 -4.98 -2.36 -8.47
C GLN A 222 -5.26 -1.41 -9.64
N ASN A 223 -5.83 -0.23 -9.37
CA ASN A 223 -6.32 0.65 -10.41
C ASN A 223 -5.20 1.16 -11.33
N ASN A 224 -4.13 1.70 -10.74
CA ASN A 224 -3.03 2.29 -11.51
C ASN A 224 -2.12 1.22 -12.11
N GLU A 225 -1.81 0.16 -11.38
CA GLU A 225 -1.02 -0.96 -11.85
C GLU A 225 -1.66 -1.61 -13.07
N THR A 226 -2.96 -1.90 -13.01
CA THR A 226 -3.69 -2.53 -14.12
C THR A 226 -3.68 -1.64 -15.36
N ARG A 227 -3.94 -0.35 -15.20
CA ARG A 227 -3.91 0.61 -16.32
C ARG A 227 -2.52 0.73 -16.92
N LEU A 228 -1.48 0.77 -16.10
CA LEU A 228 -0.09 0.83 -16.56
C LEU A 228 0.28 -0.41 -17.37
N VAL A 229 -0.05 -1.62 -16.88
CA VAL A 229 0.20 -2.87 -17.58
C VAL A 229 -0.61 -2.96 -18.88
N MET A 230 -1.88 -2.57 -18.86
CA MET A 230 -2.73 -2.58 -20.06
C MET A 230 -2.26 -1.60 -21.14
N LEU A 231 -1.83 -0.39 -20.74
CA LEU A 231 -1.36 0.62 -21.69
C LEU A 231 0.01 0.29 -22.28
N GLN A 232 0.89 -0.37 -21.51
CA GLN A 232 2.24 -0.70 -21.98
C GLN A 232 2.28 -1.89 -22.93
N LYS A 233 1.49 -2.93 -22.71
CA LYS A 233 1.64 -4.22 -23.43
C LYS A 233 0.33 -4.83 -23.91
N GLY A 234 -0.82 -4.30 -23.56
CA GLY A 234 -2.12 -4.92 -23.84
C GLY A 234 -2.34 -6.27 -23.15
N MET A 235 -1.46 -6.68 -22.22
CA MET A 235 -1.52 -7.92 -21.51
C MET A 235 -1.91 -7.70 -20.05
N ARG A 236 -2.77 -8.55 -19.51
CA ARG A 236 -3.22 -8.53 -18.09
C ARG A 236 -2.31 -9.32 -17.15
N ALA A 237 -1.14 -9.74 -17.63
CA ALA A 237 -0.19 -10.56 -16.87
C ALA A 237 1.21 -9.93 -16.91
N PRO A 238 2.02 -10.05 -15.84
CA PRO A 238 3.39 -9.56 -15.80
C PRO A 238 4.31 -10.24 -16.84
N MET A 239 3.92 -11.44 -17.31
CA MET A 239 4.59 -12.14 -18.41
C MET A 239 3.57 -12.72 -19.37
N GLY A 240 3.85 -12.64 -20.68
CA GLY A 240 3.08 -13.26 -21.73
C GLY A 240 3.98 -13.73 -22.86
N ILE A 241 3.65 -14.88 -23.42
CA ILE A 241 4.32 -15.43 -24.63
C ILE A 241 3.51 -14.94 -25.83
N LYS A 242 4.17 -14.15 -26.71
CA LYS A 242 3.57 -13.73 -27.98
C LYS A 242 4.01 -14.73 -29.04
N ASP A 243 3.11 -15.64 -29.43
CA ASP A 243 3.28 -16.48 -30.61
C ASP A 243 2.98 -15.65 -31.86
N ARG A 244 3.92 -15.64 -32.79
CA ARG A 244 3.74 -15.08 -34.14
C ARG A 244 3.59 -16.25 -35.08
N GLY A 245 2.34 -16.68 -35.27
CA GLY A 245 2.00 -17.56 -36.39
C GLY A 245 2.12 -16.82 -37.73
#